data_9ca735c3b3144d181bc79c9b9eb505e3
#
_entry.id   9ca735c3b3144d181bc79c9b9eb505e3
#
_cell.length_a   1.000
_cell.length_b   1.000
_cell.length_c   1.000
_cell.angle_alpha   90.00
_cell.angle_beta   90.00
_cell.angle_gamma   90.00
#
_symmetry.space_group_name_H-M   'P 1'
#
loop_
_entity.id
_entity.type
_entity.pdbx_description
1 polymer ?
#
loop_
_entity_poly.entity_id
_entity_poly.type
_entity_poly.pdbx_seq_one_letter_code
_entity_poly.pdbx_strand_id
1 'polypeptide(L)'
;MKVANVFDKYKRINVQVKAAMWFAACSILQKGISFIVVPIFTRVLTTEQYGTYSLYLSWLQLLTIITSLYLYYGVFTNGMNNYDTDRDRYVSSMQGLTLSITGVVFLLFMIAAPTWSDMLGLAPHLIFLMFIEMAVTPALSFWSGRQRFEYKYRCLVIVTLAKSIANPVLGLILVSLAEDKATARILSVVIVEVCFCGVIMVYQFLKGKCWFDAKYWKFALGMAIPLLPHYLSGMILNKGDQIMISKMVSTSAVAFYSVAYNIGMLVQIFTNAISNSFTPWIYQRIKSDKYEKIPETINFLMLLVAAISFSLMLLSPELVLLFGSSG
;
A
#
# COMPACT_ATOMS: atom_id res chain seq x y z
N MET A 1 -26.59 7.19 30.95
CA MET A 1 -26.56 8.63 30.61
C MET A 1 -25.33 9.09 29.82
N LYS A 2 -24.09 8.64 30.07
CA LYS A 2 -22.88 9.11 29.35
C LYS A 2 -22.81 8.65 27.87
N VAL A 3 -23.29 7.46 27.53
CA VAL A 3 -23.20 6.89 26.15
C VAL A 3 -24.14 7.61 25.18
N ALA A 4 -25.36 7.97 25.59
CA ALA A 4 -26.31 8.71 24.77
C ALA A 4 -25.76 10.10 24.37
N ASN A 5 -25.05 10.76 25.28
CA ASN A 5 -24.45 12.07 25.07
C ASN A 5 -23.28 12.03 24.03
N VAL A 6 -22.56 10.90 23.97
CA VAL A 6 -21.48 10.68 22.98
C VAL A 6 -22.06 10.45 21.59
N PHE A 7 -23.15 9.67 21.48
CA PHE A 7 -23.84 9.43 20.22
C PHE A 7 -24.46 10.71 19.61
N ASP A 8 -25.05 11.56 20.44
CA ASP A 8 -25.62 12.83 19.98
C ASP A 8 -24.53 13.83 19.58
N LYS A 9 -23.42 13.85 20.31
CA LYS A 9 -22.24 14.63 19.93
C LYS A 9 -21.64 14.15 18.62
N TYR A 10 -21.55 12.82 18.42
CA TYR A 10 -21.07 12.23 17.16
C TYR A 10 -22.00 12.58 15.97
N LYS A 11 -23.33 12.56 16.15
CA LYS A 11 -24.26 12.95 15.08
C LYS A 11 -24.06 14.38 14.60
N ARG A 12 -23.67 15.30 15.48
CA ARG A 12 -23.46 16.73 15.17
C ARG A 12 -22.12 17.03 14.50
N ILE A 13 -21.17 16.09 14.47
CA ILE A 13 -19.86 16.27 13.81
C ILE A 13 -20.06 16.40 12.30
N ASN A 14 -19.30 17.29 11.66
CA ASN A 14 -19.27 17.44 10.20
C ASN A 14 -18.86 16.12 9.52
N VAL A 15 -19.48 15.82 8.38
CA VAL A 15 -19.21 14.59 7.61
C VAL A 15 -17.74 14.45 7.24
N GLN A 16 -17.07 15.56 6.93
CA GLN A 16 -15.62 15.58 6.62
C GLN A 16 -14.77 15.09 7.79
N VAL A 17 -15.07 15.55 9.00
CA VAL A 17 -14.35 15.14 10.22
C VAL A 17 -14.64 13.67 10.54
N LYS A 18 -15.91 13.24 10.42
CA LYS A 18 -16.26 11.81 10.56
C LYS A 18 -15.49 10.95 9.59
N ALA A 19 -15.43 11.34 8.32
CA ALA A 19 -14.72 10.61 7.29
C ALA A 19 -13.21 10.53 7.62
N ALA A 20 -12.59 11.63 8.03
CA ALA A 20 -11.18 11.65 8.43
C ALA A 20 -10.89 10.72 9.61
N MET A 21 -11.75 10.74 10.64
CA MET A 21 -11.63 9.84 11.81
C MET A 21 -11.73 8.36 11.39
N TRP A 22 -12.70 8.01 10.55
CA TRP A 22 -12.89 6.63 10.09
C TRP A 22 -11.76 6.17 9.17
N PHE A 23 -11.24 7.04 8.30
CA PHE A 23 -10.08 6.72 7.46
C PHE A 23 -8.82 6.50 8.30
N ALA A 24 -8.59 7.33 9.32
CA ALA A 24 -7.47 7.15 10.24
C ALA A 24 -7.60 5.84 11.04
N ALA A 25 -8.76 5.58 11.64
CA ALA A 25 -9.03 4.35 12.37
C ALA A 25 -8.86 3.10 11.49
N CYS A 26 -9.39 3.14 10.25
CA CYS A 26 -9.23 2.06 9.29
C CYS A 26 -7.74 1.81 8.96
N SER A 27 -6.97 2.86 8.73
CA SER A 27 -5.53 2.75 8.44
C SER A 27 -4.74 2.15 9.60
N ILE A 28 -5.08 2.54 10.85
CA ILE A 28 -4.46 1.97 12.06
C ILE A 28 -4.81 0.48 12.19
N LEU A 29 -6.07 0.12 12.00
CA LEU A 29 -6.52 -1.28 12.06
C LEU A 29 -5.85 -2.14 10.98
N GLN A 30 -5.75 -1.65 9.74
CA GLN A 30 -5.05 -2.35 8.66
C GLN A 30 -3.57 -2.60 9.00
N LYS A 31 -2.89 -1.58 9.53
CA LYS A 31 -1.48 -1.73 9.96
C LYS A 31 -1.35 -2.70 11.12
N GLY A 32 -2.26 -2.66 12.08
CA GLY A 32 -2.32 -3.61 13.19
C GLY A 32 -2.52 -5.06 12.72
N ILE A 33 -3.45 -5.28 11.78
CA ILE A 33 -3.65 -6.60 11.15
C ILE A 33 -2.37 -7.05 10.44
N SER A 34 -1.76 -6.19 9.62
CA SER A 34 -0.52 -6.51 8.91
C SER A 34 0.61 -6.87 9.87
N PHE A 35 0.69 -6.18 11.00
CA PHE A 35 1.69 -6.42 12.04
C PHE A 35 1.52 -7.80 12.69
N ILE A 36 0.29 -8.20 13.00
CA ILE A 36 -0.03 -9.53 13.57
C ILE A 36 0.22 -10.66 12.56
N VAL A 37 0.02 -10.37 11.28
CA VAL A 37 0.18 -11.35 10.19
C VAL A 37 1.65 -11.76 10.00
N VAL A 38 2.61 -10.86 10.21
CA VAL A 38 4.04 -11.17 10.05
C VAL A 38 4.48 -12.35 10.91
N PRO A 39 4.33 -12.35 12.26
CA PRO A 39 4.77 -13.48 13.10
C PRO A 39 4.02 -14.78 12.83
N ILE A 40 2.81 -14.71 12.29
CA ILE A 40 2.06 -15.91 11.90
C ILE A 40 2.76 -16.58 10.71
N PHE A 41 3.02 -15.83 9.64
CA PHE A 41 3.61 -16.39 8.43
C PHE A 41 5.09 -16.72 8.57
N THR A 42 5.86 -16.03 9.41
CA THR A 42 7.26 -16.40 9.69
C THR A 42 7.39 -17.73 10.43
N ARG A 43 6.35 -18.17 11.17
CA ARG A 43 6.33 -19.48 11.85
C ARG A 43 5.81 -20.62 10.97
N VAL A 44 4.99 -20.32 9.97
CA VAL A 44 4.37 -21.34 9.11
C VAL A 44 5.18 -21.58 7.85
N LEU A 45 5.88 -20.57 7.33
CA LEU A 45 6.76 -20.63 6.18
C LEU A 45 8.20 -20.91 6.61
N THR A 46 8.96 -21.64 5.80
CA THR A 46 10.41 -21.70 5.97
C THR A 46 11.04 -20.33 5.68
N THR A 47 12.27 -20.12 6.15
CA THR A 47 13.01 -18.88 5.91
C THR A 47 13.13 -18.57 4.41
N GLU A 48 13.40 -19.58 3.58
CA GLU A 48 13.48 -19.42 2.14
C GLU A 48 12.13 -19.03 1.51
N GLN A 49 11.04 -19.70 1.93
CA GLN A 49 9.68 -19.41 1.45
C GLN A 49 9.22 -18.01 1.83
N TYR A 50 9.52 -17.57 3.06
CA TYR A 50 9.20 -16.19 3.50
C TYR A 50 10.07 -15.17 2.75
N GLY A 51 11.33 -15.50 2.48
CA GLY A 51 12.22 -14.68 1.65
C GLY A 51 11.71 -14.51 0.22
N THR A 52 11.25 -15.60 -0.42
CA THR A 52 10.63 -15.56 -1.75
C THR A 52 9.39 -14.68 -1.77
N TYR A 53 8.53 -14.81 -0.78
CA TYR A 53 7.35 -13.94 -0.63
C TYR A 53 7.75 -12.46 -0.45
N SER A 54 8.75 -12.17 0.37
CA SER A 54 9.24 -10.81 0.60
C SER A 54 9.86 -10.19 -0.65
N LEU A 55 10.62 -10.99 -1.41
CA LEU A 55 11.19 -10.60 -2.69
C LEU A 55 10.10 -10.31 -3.73
N TYR A 56 9.08 -11.18 -3.80
CA TYR A 56 7.90 -10.96 -4.63
C TYR A 56 7.24 -9.62 -4.34
N LEU A 57 6.98 -9.30 -3.06
CA LEU A 57 6.39 -8.03 -2.67
C LEU A 57 7.27 -6.82 -3.03
N SER A 58 8.59 -6.96 -2.95
CA SER A 58 9.52 -5.88 -3.28
C SER A 58 9.48 -5.56 -4.77
N TRP A 59 9.51 -6.59 -5.63
CA TRP A 59 9.37 -6.41 -7.06
C TRP A 59 7.98 -5.94 -7.48
N LEU A 60 6.92 -6.48 -6.87
CA LEU A 60 5.55 -6.04 -7.10
C LEU A 60 5.41 -4.53 -6.86
N GLN A 61 5.92 -4.03 -5.74
CA GLN A 61 5.84 -2.61 -5.42
C GLN A 61 6.63 -1.74 -6.40
N LEU A 62 7.81 -2.18 -6.82
CA LEU A 62 8.64 -1.46 -7.78
C LEU A 62 8.00 -1.42 -9.17
N LEU A 63 7.56 -2.57 -9.68
CA LEU A 63 6.93 -2.68 -11.00
C LEU A 63 5.56 -2.00 -11.04
N THR A 64 4.82 -1.98 -9.94
CA THR A 64 3.54 -1.27 -9.85
C THR A 64 3.71 0.23 -10.09
N ILE A 65 4.83 0.85 -9.72
CA ILE A 65 5.10 2.26 -10.04
C ILE A 65 5.17 2.46 -11.55
N ILE A 66 5.83 1.56 -12.25
CA ILE A 66 5.99 1.63 -13.71
C ILE A 66 4.64 1.38 -14.40
N THR A 67 3.92 0.33 -13.99
CA THR A 67 2.67 -0.09 -14.65
C THR A 67 1.49 0.83 -14.34
N SER A 68 1.43 1.41 -13.15
CA SER A 68 0.36 2.32 -12.75
C SER A 68 0.73 3.80 -12.87
N LEU A 69 2.02 4.13 -13.12
CA LEU A 69 2.57 5.49 -13.08
C LEU A 69 2.19 6.25 -11.80
N TYR A 70 1.83 5.53 -10.75
CA TYR A 70 1.32 6.08 -9.48
C TYR A 70 0.17 7.10 -9.67
N LEU A 71 -0.65 6.91 -10.71
CA LEU A 71 -1.72 7.83 -11.12
C LEU A 71 -2.73 8.11 -9.98
N TYR A 72 -2.96 7.14 -9.11
CA TYR A 72 -3.94 7.22 -8.02
C TYR A 72 -3.51 8.15 -6.85
N TYR A 73 -2.30 8.69 -6.88
CA TYR A 73 -1.88 9.76 -5.98
C TYR A 73 -2.36 11.15 -6.49
N GLY A 74 -1.51 12.15 -6.54
CA GLY A 74 -1.88 13.53 -6.87
C GLY A 74 -2.57 13.74 -8.23
N VAL A 75 -2.18 12.97 -9.26
CA VAL A 75 -2.75 13.07 -10.62
C VAL A 75 -4.25 12.79 -10.61
N PHE A 76 -4.66 11.71 -9.95
CA PHE A 76 -6.07 11.31 -9.86
C PHE A 76 -6.94 12.37 -9.18
N THR A 77 -6.48 12.90 -8.06
CA THR A 77 -7.22 13.92 -7.30
C THR A 77 -7.38 15.21 -8.10
N ASN A 78 -6.32 15.62 -8.81
CA ASN A 78 -6.40 16.78 -9.71
C ASN A 78 -7.40 16.57 -10.84
N GLY A 79 -7.39 15.39 -11.47
CA GLY A 79 -8.36 15.06 -12.51
C GLY A 79 -9.80 15.00 -12.00
N MET A 80 -10.03 14.51 -10.78
CA MET A 80 -11.35 14.52 -10.14
C MET A 80 -11.91 15.93 -9.91
N ASN A 81 -11.03 16.94 -9.73
CA ASN A 81 -11.41 18.34 -9.67
C ASN A 81 -11.66 18.94 -11.06
N ASN A 82 -10.79 18.63 -12.02
CA ASN A 82 -10.86 19.22 -13.36
C ASN A 82 -11.99 18.66 -14.23
N TYR A 83 -12.45 17.44 -13.96
CA TYR A 83 -13.45 16.70 -14.72
C TYR A 83 -14.67 16.33 -13.85
N ASP A 84 -15.22 17.32 -13.17
CA ASP A 84 -16.30 17.16 -12.19
C ASP A 84 -17.60 16.63 -12.78
N THR A 85 -17.89 16.94 -14.04
CA THR A 85 -19.08 16.49 -14.78
C THR A 85 -18.95 15.03 -15.26
N ASP A 86 -17.72 14.54 -15.53
CA ASP A 86 -17.46 13.27 -16.19
C ASP A 86 -16.58 12.33 -15.35
N ARG A 87 -16.69 12.41 -14.01
CA ARG A 87 -15.85 11.63 -13.08
C ARG A 87 -15.86 10.13 -13.34
N ASP A 88 -17.00 9.55 -13.68
CA ASP A 88 -17.09 8.11 -13.95
C ASP A 88 -16.28 7.72 -15.20
N ARG A 89 -16.38 8.52 -16.24
CA ARG A 89 -15.63 8.35 -17.48
C ARG A 89 -14.13 8.55 -17.25
N TYR A 90 -13.74 9.57 -16.49
CA TYR A 90 -12.36 9.81 -16.09
C TYR A 90 -11.75 8.63 -15.34
N VAL A 91 -12.43 8.13 -14.28
CA VAL A 91 -11.96 6.97 -13.49
C VAL A 91 -11.78 5.73 -14.37
N SER A 92 -12.76 5.43 -15.23
CA SER A 92 -12.71 4.30 -16.15
C SER A 92 -11.53 4.42 -17.13
N SER A 93 -11.29 5.61 -17.67
CA SER A 93 -10.18 5.88 -18.59
C SER A 93 -8.81 5.79 -17.89
N MET A 94 -8.69 6.19 -16.60
CA MET A 94 -7.46 6.00 -15.81
C MET A 94 -7.18 4.52 -15.55
N GLN A 95 -8.22 3.74 -15.28
CA GLN A 95 -8.11 2.28 -15.17
C GLN A 95 -7.68 1.66 -16.51
N GLY A 96 -8.23 2.14 -17.64
CA GLY A 96 -7.83 1.72 -18.97
C GLY A 96 -6.36 2.01 -19.26
N LEU A 97 -5.85 3.18 -18.86
CA LEU A 97 -4.45 3.55 -18.99
C LEU A 97 -3.52 2.60 -18.23
N THR A 98 -3.81 2.35 -16.96
CA THR A 98 -2.99 1.43 -16.13
C THR A 98 -3.00 0.00 -16.69
N LEU A 99 -4.16 -0.50 -17.13
CA LEU A 99 -4.26 -1.81 -17.76
C LEU A 99 -3.51 -1.89 -19.08
N SER A 100 -3.55 -0.84 -19.90
CA SER A 100 -2.81 -0.80 -21.17
C SER A 100 -1.30 -0.84 -20.94
N ILE A 101 -0.78 -0.06 -19.98
CA ILE A 101 0.64 -0.09 -19.62
C ILE A 101 1.03 -1.45 -19.06
N THR A 102 0.22 -2.00 -18.12
CA THR A 102 0.46 -3.34 -17.56
C THR A 102 0.47 -4.40 -18.66
N GLY A 103 -0.45 -4.31 -19.63
CA GLY A 103 -0.51 -5.21 -20.78
C GLY A 103 0.73 -5.15 -21.66
N VAL A 104 1.25 -3.95 -21.95
CA VAL A 104 2.50 -3.78 -22.71
C VAL A 104 3.67 -4.39 -21.97
N VAL A 105 3.84 -4.13 -20.67
CA VAL A 105 4.92 -4.71 -19.86
C VAL A 105 4.78 -6.23 -19.75
N PHE A 106 3.55 -6.74 -19.67
CA PHE A 106 3.27 -8.18 -19.67
C PHE A 106 3.67 -8.84 -21.02
N LEU A 107 3.39 -8.20 -22.15
CA LEU A 107 3.82 -8.70 -23.46
C LEU A 107 5.36 -8.75 -23.58
N LEU A 108 6.06 -7.73 -23.06
CA LEU A 108 7.52 -7.75 -22.96
C LEU A 108 8.03 -8.89 -22.09
N PHE A 109 7.36 -9.17 -20.97
CA PHE A 109 7.65 -10.34 -20.14
C PHE A 109 7.47 -11.64 -20.92
N MET A 110 6.35 -11.81 -21.64
CA MET A 110 6.08 -13.05 -22.39
C MET A 110 7.14 -13.35 -23.46
N ILE A 111 7.73 -12.31 -24.08
CA ILE A 111 8.78 -12.46 -25.09
C ILE A 111 10.10 -12.97 -24.46
N ALA A 112 10.40 -12.58 -23.26
CA ALA A 112 11.69 -12.82 -22.60
C ALA A 112 11.53 -13.40 -21.17
N ALA A 113 10.55 -14.28 -20.96
CA ALA A 113 10.22 -14.82 -19.64
C ALA A 113 11.42 -15.44 -18.87
N PRO A 114 12.34 -16.21 -19.48
CA PRO A 114 13.52 -16.70 -18.78
C PRO A 114 14.43 -15.57 -18.28
N THR A 115 14.68 -14.56 -19.10
CA THR A 115 15.51 -13.41 -18.72
C THR A 115 14.91 -12.62 -17.56
N TRP A 116 13.59 -12.45 -17.55
CA TRP A 116 12.90 -11.83 -16.42
C TRP A 116 13.00 -12.68 -15.15
N SER A 117 12.85 -14.01 -15.26
CA SER A 117 12.99 -14.93 -14.14
C SER A 117 14.38 -14.81 -13.50
N ASP A 118 15.43 -14.82 -14.31
CA ASP A 118 16.81 -14.68 -13.85
C ASP A 118 17.07 -13.29 -13.24
N MET A 119 16.52 -12.23 -13.87
CA MET A 119 16.66 -10.85 -13.39
C MET A 119 15.93 -10.63 -12.07
N LEU A 120 14.72 -11.14 -11.92
CA LEU A 120 13.91 -10.94 -10.71
C LEU A 120 14.27 -11.95 -9.61
N GLY A 121 14.89 -13.08 -9.94
CA GLY A 121 15.15 -14.18 -9.00
C GLY A 121 13.85 -14.86 -8.53
N LEU A 122 12.84 -14.90 -9.39
CA LEU A 122 11.52 -15.47 -9.12
C LEU A 122 11.12 -16.44 -10.23
N ALA A 123 10.44 -17.51 -9.87
CA ALA A 123 9.92 -18.46 -10.86
C ALA A 123 8.90 -17.80 -11.79
N PRO A 124 8.84 -18.17 -13.09
CA PRO A 124 7.97 -17.52 -14.08
C PRO A 124 6.49 -17.47 -13.70
N HIS A 125 5.99 -18.53 -13.04
CA HIS A 125 4.59 -18.56 -12.57
C HIS A 125 4.29 -17.50 -11.50
N LEU A 126 5.26 -17.17 -10.62
CA LEU A 126 5.12 -16.09 -9.63
C LEU A 126 5.09 -14.73 -10.29
N ILE A 127 5.89 -14.54 -11.35
CA ILE A 127 5.88 -13.29 -12.11
C ILE A 127 4.55 -13.15 -12.87
N PHE A 128 4.00 -14.24 -13.40
CA PHE A 128 2.66 -14.23 -14.00
C PHE A 128 1.58 -13.80 -13.00
N LEU A 129 1.60 -14.37 -11.78
CA LEU A 129 0.71 -13.96 -10.68
C LEU A 129 0.88 -12.47 -10.33
N MET A 130 2.11 -11.96 -10.39
CA MET A 130 2.41 -10.55 -10.14
C MET A 130 1.73 -9.63 -11.17
N PHE A 131 1.72 -10.01 -12.45
CA PHE A 131 1.02 -9.24 -13.49
C PHE A 131 -0.50 -9.24 -13.30
N ILE A 132 -1.09 -10.36 -12.87
CA ILE A 132 -2.52 -10.40 -12.51
C ILE A 132 -2.81 -9.41 -11.39
N GLU A 133 -1.98 -9.42 -10.34
CA GLU A 133 -2.15 -8.51 -9.20
C GLU A 133 -1.99 -7.05 -9.63
N MET A 134 -0.96 -6.71 -10.42
CA MET A 134 -0.74 -5.36 -10.94
C MET A 134 -1.88 -4.87 -11.85
N ALA A 135 -2.57 -5.76 -12.56
CA ALA A 135 -3.70 -5.40 -13.41
C ALA A 135 -4.93 -4.96 -12.61
N VAL A 136 -5.19 -5.60 -11.46
CA VAL A 136 -6.45 -5.35 -10.71
C VAL A 136 -6.28 -4.37 -9.55
N THR A 137 -5.11 -4.33 -8.90
CA THR A 137 -4.86 -3.52 -7.69
C THR A 137 -5.12 -2.01 -7.87
N PRO A 138 -4.78 -1.36 -9.01
CA PRO A 138 -5.05 0.06 -9.22
C PRO A 138 -6.54 0.42 -9.11
N ALA A 139 -7.44 -0.51 -9.41
CA ALA A 139 -8.89 -0.28 -9.34
C ALA A 139 -9.34 0.10 -7.93
N LEU A 140 -8.86 -0.62 -6.91
CA LEU A 140 -9.16 -0.30 -5.51
C LEU A 140 -8.55 1.06 -5.13
N SER A 141 -7.37 1.40 -5.65
CA SER A 141 -6.69 2.66 -5.36
C SER A 141 -7.47 3.85 -5.93
N PHE A 142 -7.93 3.78 -7.18
CA PHE A 142 -8.81 4.79 -7.78
C PHE A 142 -10.15 4.89 -7.06
N TRP A 143 -10.78 3.75 -6.77
CA TRP A 143 -12.04 3.72 -6.04
C TRP A 143 -11.90 4.34 -4.63
N SER A 144 -10.88 3.96 -3.89
CA SER A 144 -10.62 4.52 -2.55
C SER A 144 -10.31 6.00 -2.61
N GLY A 145 -9.52 6.46 -3.59
CA GLY A 145 -9.26 7.87 -3.85
C GLY A 145 -10.55 8.64 -4.07
N ARG A 146 -11.48 8.10 -4.88
CA ARG A 146 -12.80 8.68 -5.11
C ARG A 146 -13.65 8.70 -3.84
N GLN A 147 -13.70 7.59 -3.09
CA GLN A 147 -14.47 7.54 -1.84
C GLN A 147 -13.97 8.59 -0.83
N ARG A 148 -12.66 8.79 -0.74
CA ARG A 148 -12.05 9.83 0.11
C ARG A 148 -12.39 11.23 -0.39
N PHE A 149 -12.32 11.46 -1.68
CA PHE A 149 -12.66 12.73 -2.31
C PHE A 149 -14.14 13.11 -2.08
N GLU A 150 -15.05 12.11 -2.12
CA GLU A 150 -16.49 12.30 -1.91
C GLU A 150 -16.90 12.13 -0.43
N TYR A 151 -15.96 11.98 0.51
CA TYR A 151 -16.20 11.71 1.94
C TYR A 151 -17.08 10.49 2.25
N LYS A 152 -17.11 9.51 1.35
CA LYS A 152 -17.90 8.26 1.47
C LYS A 152 -17.11 7.19 2.23
N TYR A 153 -16.98 7.34 3.54
CA TYR A 153 -16.10 6.49 4.36
C TYR A 153 -16.64 5.08 4.63
N ARG A 154 -17.96 4.89 4.74
CA ARG A 154 -18.56 3.61 5.21
C ARG A 154 -18.15 2.44 4.33
N CYS A 155 -18.41 2.52 3.03
CA CYS A 155 -18.09 1.46 2.08
C CYS A 155 -16.58 1.21 1.99
N LEU A 156 -15.77 2.28 2.00
CA LEU A 156 -14.32 2.18 1.97
C LEU A 156 -13.79 1.40 3.18
N VAL A 157 -14.25 1.73 4.39
CA VAL A 157 -13.83 1.05 5.62
C VAL A 157 -14.19 -0.43 5.60
N ILE A 158 -15.43 -0.76 5.21
CA ILE A 158 -15.89 -2.16 5.14
C ILE A 158 -15.05 -2.95 4.14
N VAL A 159 -14.89 -2.46 2.91
CA VAL A 159 -14.16 -3.17 1.85
C VAL A 159 -12.68 -3.35 2.23
N THR A 160 -12.04 -2.30 2.74
CA THR A 160 -10.62 -2.37 3.09
C THR A 160 -10.34 -3.26 4.30
N LEU A 161 -11.19 -3.24 5.33
CA LEU A 161 -11.05 -4.14 6.48
C LEU A 161 -11.38 -5.58 6.10
N ALA A 162 -12.45 -5.82 5.33
CA ALA A 162 -12.79 -7.15 4.85
C ALA A 162 -11.63 -7.77 4.05
N LYS A 163 -11.02 -7.00 3.11
CA LYS A 163 -9.84 -7.42 2.36
C LYS A 163 -8.65 -7.71 3.28
N SER A 164 -8.40 -6.84 4.28
CA SER A 164 -7.27 -6.99 5.21
C SER A 164 -7.40 -8.23 6.09
N ILE A 165 -8.62 -8.69 6.39
CA ILE A 165 -8.88 -9.91 7.14
C ILE A 165 -8.88 -11.13 6.18
N ALA A 166 -9.51 -11.00 5.01
CA ALA A 166 -9.59 -12.10 4.04
C ALA A 166 -8.20 -12.59 3.60
N ASN A 167 -7.24 -11.66 3.42
CA ASN A 167 -5.89 -11.99 2.97
C ASN A 167 -5.15 -12.96 3.91
N PRO A 168 -4.97 -12.72 5.21
CA PRO A 168 -4.31 -13.68 6.10
C PRO A 168 -5.12 -14.95 6.31
N VAL A 169 -6.45 -14.87 6.36
CA VAL A 169 -7.31 -16.05 6.53
C VAL A 169 -7.16 -17.01 5.36
N LEU A 170 -7.33 -16.53 4.12
CA LEU A 170 -7.14 -17.34 2.93
C LEU A 170 -5.68 -17.81 2.81
N GLY A 171 -4.73 -16.97 3.21
CA GLY A 171 -3.32 -17.29 3.24
C GLY A 171 -3.03 -18.49 4.13
N LEU A 172 -3.54 -18.52 5.35
CA LEU A 172 -3.37 -19.65 6.27
C LEU A 172 -4.00 -20.93 5.73
N ILE A 173 -5.21 -20.83 5.16
CA ILE A 173 -5.90 -22.00 4.57
C ILE A 173 -5.06 -22.59 3.43
N LEU A 174 -4.64 -21.79 2.45
CA LEU A 174 -3.90 -22.31 1.30
C LEU A 174 -2.51 -22.82 1.68
N VAL A 175 -1.81 -22.13 2.57
CA VAL A 175 -0.48 -22.55 3.06
C VAL A 175 -0.55 -23.85 3.86
N SER A 176 -1.66 -24.11 4.57
CA SER A 176 -1.83 -25.37 5.30
C SER A 176 -2.12 -26.59 4.40
N LEU A 177 -2.63 -26.34 3.20
CA LEU A 177 -3.03 -27.39 2.24
C LEU A 177 -1.97 -27.65 1.16
N ALA A 178 -1.03 -26.74 0.95
CA ALA A 178 -0.08 -26.80 -0.15
C ALA A 178 1.30 -27.31 0.28
N GLU A 179 1.96 -28.04 -0.63
CA GLU A 179 3.37 -28.43 -0.48
C GLU A 179 4.30 -27.22 -0.69
N ASP A 180 4.10 -26.48 -1.79
CA ASP A 180 4.78 -25.18 -2.00
C ASP A 180 4.04 -24.05 -1.31
N LYS A 181 4.43 -23.81 -0.07
CA LYS A 181 3.82 -22.79 0.78
C LYS A 181 4.10 -21.38 0.30
N ALA A 182 5.23 -21.10 -0.37
CA ALA A 182 5.54 -19.78 -0.90
C ALA A 182 4.57 -19.41 -2.02
N THR A 183 4.38 -20.28 -3.00
CA THR A 183 3.42 -20.11 -4.08
C THR A 183 1.98 -20.02 -3.54
N ALA A 184 1.62 -20.87 -2.57
CA ALA A 184 0.30 -20.82 -1.93
C ALA A 184 0.04 -19.48 -1.24
N ARG A 185 1.03 -18.93 -0.55
CA ARG A 185 0.92 -17.61 0.09
C ARG A 185 0.72 -16.49 -0.93
N ILE A 186 1.50 -16.48 -2.01
CA ILE A 186 1.38 -15.49 -3.09
C ILE A 186 0.02 -15.64 -3.79
N LEU A 187 -0.38 -16.87 -4.12
CA LEU A 187 -1.66 -17.16 -4.75
C LEU A 187 -2.84 -16.67 -3.89
N SER A 188 -2.77 -16.84 -2.57
CA SER A 188 -3.82 -16.34 -1.67
C SER A 188 -3.99 -14.82 -1.74
N VAL A 189 -2.88 -14.09 -1.84
CA VAL A 189 -2.91 -12.63 -2.02
C VAL A 189 -3.58 -12.28 -3.34
N VAL A 190 -3.14 -12.91 -4.42
CA VAL A 190 -3.68 -12.64 -5.77
C VAL A 190 -5.17 -12.95 -5.86
N ILE A 191 -5.63 -14.06 -5.29
CA ILE A 191 -7.06 -14.40 -5.26
C ILE A 191 -7.86 -13.30 -4.55
N VAL A 192 -7.42 -12.88 -3.36
CA VAL A 192 -8.09 -11.80 -2.62
C VAL A 192 -8.08 -10.49 -3.42
N GLU A 193 -6.94 -10.14 -4.04
CA GLU A 193 -6.85 -8.96 -4.90
C GLU A 193 -7.84 -9.04 -6.08
N VAL A 194 -7.89 -10.17 -6.77
CA VAL A 194 -8.81 -10.37 -7.91
C VAL A 194 -10.27 -10.31 -7.45
N CYS A 195 -10.62 -10.93 -6.33
CA CYS A 195 -11.98 -10.90 -5.81
C CYS A 195 -12.43 -9.48 -5.42
N PHE A 196 -11.61 -8.73 -4.71
CA PHE A 196 -12.01 -7.39 -4.27
C PHE A 196 -11.76 -6.32 -5.34
N CYS A 197 -10.56 -6.26 -5.90
CA CYS A 197 -10.18 -5.23 -6.86
C CYS A 197 -10.76 -5.50 -8.25
N GLY A 198 -10.87 -6.77 -8.66
CA GLY A 198 -11.48 -7.15 -9.92
C GLY A 198 -12.96 -6.78 -10.00
N VAL A 199 -13.73 -7.03 -8.93
CA VAL A 199 -15.13 -6.59 -8.86
C VAL A 199 -15.25 -5.06 -8.96
N ILE A 200 -14.39 -4.33 -8.26
CA ILE A 200 -14.36 -2.86 -8.33
C ILE A 200 -13.96 -2.39 -9.73
N MET A 201 -13.00 -3.04 -10.36
CA MET A 201 -12.56 -2.75 -11.72
C MET A 201 -13.72 -2.89 -12.72
N VAL A 202 -14.44 -4.02 -12.68
CA VAL A 202 -15.61 -4.26 -13.53
C VAL A 202 -16.69 -3.19 -13.27
N TYR A 203 -16.97 -2.88 -12.00
CA TYR A 203 -17.92 -1.83 -11.64
C TYR A 203 -17.53 -0.47 -12.23
N GLN A 204 -16.23 -0.07 -12.16
CA GLN A 204 -15.76 1.18 -12.72
C GLN A 204 -15.91 1.24 -14.25
N PHE A 205 -15.58 0.15 -14.95
CA PHE A 205 -15.77 0.08 -16.40
C PHE A 205 -17.25 0.08 -16.82
N LEU A 206 -18.11 -0.64 -16.14
CA LEU A 206 -19.53 -0.64 -16.43
C LEU A 206 -20.16 0.74 -16.23
N LYS A 207 -19.65 1.50 -15.25
CA LYS A 207 -20.15 2.84 -14.93
C LYS A 207 -19.60 3.92 -15.84
N GLY A 208 -18.29 3.91 -16.10
CA GLY A 208 -17.63 4.94 -16.89
C GLY A 208 -17.65 4.70 -18.39
N LYS A 209 -17.81 3.44 -18.83
CA LYS A 209 -17.91 3.00 -20.24
C LYS A 209 -16.83 3.60 -21.15
N CYS A 210 -15.64 3.84 -20.63
CA CYS A 210 -14.55 4.49 -21.34
C CYS A 210 -13.22 3.80 -21.01
N TRP A 211 -12.64 3.11 -21.98
CA TRP A 211 -11.30 2.56 -21.86
C TRP A 211 -10.22 3.60 -22.16
N PHE A 212 -10.39 4.32 -23.25
CA PHE A 212 -9.44 5.29 -23.77
C PHE A 212 -10.10 6.64 -24.00
N ASP A 213 -9.46 7.69 -23.51
CA ASP A 213 -9.80 9.07 -23.85
C ASP A 213 -8.50 9.89 -23.92
N ALA A 214 -8.20 10.39 -25.12
CA ALA A 214 -6.95 11.09 -25.39
C ALA A 214 -6.74 12.33 -24.49
N LYS A 215 -7.83 13.04 -24.13
CA LYS A 215 -7.78 14.21 -23.26
C LYS A 215 -7.33 13.82 -21.85
N TYR A 216 -7.93 12.76 -21.30
CA TYR A 216 -7.61 12.29 -19.95
C TYR A 216 -6.21 11.67 -19.89
N TRP A 217 -5.84 10.87 -20.90
CA TRP A 217 -4.53 10.24 -20.95
C TRP A 217 -3.41 11.27 -21.10
N LYS A 218 -3.57 12.28 -22.01
CA LYS A 218 -2.60 13.37 -22.16
C LYS A 218 -2.42 14.15 -20.86
N PHE A 219 -3.51 14.46 -20.15
CA PHE A 219 -3.46 15.11 -18.85
C PHE A 219 -2.71 14.26 -17.83
N ALA A 220 -3.08 12.98 -17.70
CA ALA A 220 -2.50 12.07 -16.74
C ALA A 220 -1.01 11.82 -16.98
N LEU A 221 -0.60 11.52 -18.22
CA LEU A 221 0.79 11.30 -18.58
C LEU A 221 1.64 12.56 -18.44
N GLY A 222 1.11 13.71 -18.82
CA GLY A 222 1.81 15.00 -18.66
C GLY A 222 2.16 15.34 -17.22
N MET A 223 1.34 14.89 -16.24
CA MET A 223 1.63 15.04 -14.82
C MET A 223 2.44 13.88 -14.22
N ALA A 224 2.15 12.65 -14.65
CA ALA A 224 2.75 11.47 -14.02
C ALA A 224 4.20 11.25 -14.45
N ILE A 225 4.53 11.43 -15.73
CA ILE A 225 5.88 11.17 -16.25
C ILE A 225 6.95 12.00 -15.54
N PRO A 226 6.80 13.32 -15.32
CA PRO A 226 7.77 14.10 -14.57
C PRO A 226 7.93 13.67 -13.10
N LEU A 227 6.87 13.10 -12.48
CA LEU A 227 6.89 12.63 -11.10
C LEU A 227 7.43 11.21 -10.95
N LEU A 228 7.49 10.44 -12.03
CA LEU A 228 7.91 9.04 -12.01
C LEU A 228 9.31 8.83 -11.42
N PRO A 229 10.35 9.61 -11.77
CA PRO A 229 11.68 9.47 -11.16
C PRO A 229 11.66 9.68 -9.64
N HIS A 230 10.85 10.62 -9.14
CA HIS A 230 10.70 10.86 -7.71
C HIS A 230 10.09 9.63 -7.00
N TYR A 231 9.04 9.04 -7.54
CA TYR A 231 8.41 7.85 -6.95
C TYR A 231 9.34 6.63 -7.02
N LEU A 232 10.05 6.44 -8.12
CA LEU A 232 11.03 5.36 -8.28
C LEU A 232 12.18 5.50 -7.27
N SER A 233 12.74 6.70 -7.11
CA SER A 233 13.79 6.96 -6.12
C SER A 233 13.35 6.59 -4.71
N GLY A 234 12.15 7.02 -4.30
CA GLY A 234 11.59 6.69 -2.99
C GLY A 234 11.40 5.18 -2.81
N MET A 235 10.99 4.46 -3.86
CA MET A 235 10.80 3.02 -3.78
C MET A 235 12.13 2.26 -3.76
N ILE A 236 13.12 2.68 -4.54
CA ILE A 236 14.46 2.10 -4.52
C ILE A 236 15.07 2.23 -3.13
N LEU A 237 14.93 3.41 -2.49
CA LEU A 237 15.38 3.61 -1.12
C LEU A 237 14.67 2.70 -0.09
N ASN A 238 13.42 2.34 -0.32
CA ASN A 238 12.64 1.52 0.63
C ASN A 238 12.74 0.02 0.37
N LYS A 239 13.02 -0.42 -0.87
CA LYS A 239 12.97 -1.84 -1.28
C LYS A 239 14.20 -2.32 -2.01
N GLY A 240 15.08 -1.42 -2.43
CA GLY A 240 16.30 -1.77 -3.15
C GLY A 240 17.19 -2.71 -2.34
N ASP A 241 17.30 -2.49 -1.04
CA ASP A 241 18.08 -3.33 -0.14
C ASP A 241 17.64 -4.81 -0.19
N GLN A 242 16.34 -5.08 -0.19
CA GLN A 242 15.80 -6.45 -0.26
C GLN A 242 16.17 -7.12 -1.59
N ILE A 243 16.10 -6.36 -2.69
CA ILE A 243 16.48 -6.84 -4.02
C ILE A 243 18.00 -7.10 -4.10
N MET A 244 18.81 -6.19 -3.57
CA MET A 244 20.27 -6.35 -3.52
C MET A 244 20.68 -7.56 -2.68
N ILE A 245 20.13 -7.72 -1.48
CA ILE A 245 20.39 -8.85 -0.60
C ILE A 245 20.04 -10.18 -1.30
N SER A 246 18.90 -10.23 -2.01
CA SER A 246 18.51 -11.43 -2.78
C SER A 246 19.56 -11.82 -3.82
N LYS A 247 20.16 -10.84 -4.50
CA LYS A 247 21.14 -11.07 -5.57
C LYS A 247 22.55 -11.31 -5.07
N MET A 248 22.96 -10.64 -3.99
CA MET A 248 24.33 -10.66 -3.50
C MET A 248 24.56 -11.69 -2.39
N VAL A 249 23.53 -12.10 -1.66
CA VAL A 249 23.64 -12.99 -0.53
C VAL A 249 22.77 -14.24 -0.74
N SER A 250 21.48 -14.16 -0.46
CA SER A 250 20.52 -15.24 -0.66
C SER A 250 19.07 -14.79 -0.42
N THR A 251 18.12 -15.57 -0.90
CA THR A 251 16.70 -15.38 -0.62
C THR A 251 16.38 -15.53 0.87
N SER A 252 17.05 -16.45 1.56
CA SER A 252 16.90 -16.61 3.02
C SER A 252 17.36 -15.35 3.79
N ALA A 253 18.42 -14.69 3.34
CA ALA A 253 18.86 -13.43 3.95
C ALA A 253 17.82 -12.30 3.78
N VAL A 254 17.05 -12.30 2.69
CA VAL A 254 15.92 -11.37 2.50
C VAL A 254 14.85 -11.56 3.58
N ALA A 255 14.61 -12.80 4.01
CA ALA A 255 13.63 -13.07 5.07
C ALA A 255 14.03 -12.40 6.39
N PHE A 256 15.28 -12.59 6.83
CA PHE A 256 15.79 -11.97 8.06
C PHE A 256 15.75 -10.45 7.98
N TYR A 257 16.23 -9.89 6.86
CA TYR A 257 16.19 -8.45 6.63
C TYR A 257 14.73 -7.92 6.64
N SER A 258 13.79 -8.63 6.01
CA SER A 258 12.38 -8.20 5.94
C SER A 258 11.71 -8.19 7.31
N VAL A 259 12.02 -9.15 8.18
CA VAL A 259 11.51 -9.15 9.56
C VAL A 259 12.07 -7.95 10.34
N ALA A 260 13.38 -7.72 10.28
CA ALA A 260 14.00 -6.57 10.95
C ALA A 260 13.46 -5.24 10.39
N TYR A 261 13.30 -5.14 9.07
CA TYR A 261 12.72 -3.98 8.41
C TYR A 261 11.28 -3.70 8.86
N ASN A 262 10.43 -4.73 8.97
CA ASN A 262 9.06 -4.59 9.44
C ASN A 262 8.98 -4.09 10.89
N ILE A 263 9.90 -4.52 11.74
CA ILE A 263 10.03 -4.00 13.13
C ILE A 263 10.43 -2.52 13.09
N GLY A 264 11.42 -2.15 12.31
CA GLY A 264 11.85 -0.75 12.14
C GLY A 264 10.74 0.17 11.61
N MET A 265 9.89 -0.36 10.72
CA MET A 265 8.74 0.39 10.16
C MET A 265 7.67 0.76 11.20
N LEU A 266 7.71 0.21 12.41
CA LEU A 266 6.82 0.64 13.50
C LEU A 266 7.03 2.12 13.85
N VAL A 267 8.27 2.60 13.83
CA VAL A 267 8.57 4.02 14.05
C VAL A 267 7.82 4.90 13.03
N GLN A 268 7.72 4.44 11.79
CA GLN A 268 7.04 5.20 10.74
C GLN A 268 5.54 5.38 11.01
N ILE A 269 4.90 4.46 11.73
CA ILE A 269 3.49 4.61 12.11
C ILE A 269 3.33 5.82 13.03
N PHE A 270 4.22 5.94 14.01
CA PHE A 270 4.22 7.07 14.95
C PHE A 270 4.58 8.39 14.27
N THR A 271 5.64 8.39 13.43
CA THR A 271 6.05 9.60 12.71
C THR A 271 4.98 10.09 11.74
N ASN A 272 4.28 9.18 11.04
CA ASN A 272 3.16 9.55 10.18
C ASN A 272 1.97 10.12 10.97
N ALA A 273 1.65 9.55 12.14
CA ALA A 273 0.59 10.06 12.99
C ALA A 273 0.92 11.47 13.51
N ILE A 274 2.16 11.69 13.93
CA ILE A 274 2.68 12.99 14.35
C ILE A 274 2.59 13.98 13.18
N SER A 275 3.16 13.64 12.02
CA SER A 275 3.16 14.50 10.84
C SER A 275 1.75 14.91 10.40
N ASN A 276 0.83 13.95 10.33
CA ASN A 276 -0.56 14.21 9.94
C ASN A 276 -1.30 15.15 10.92
N SER A 277 -0.94 15.09 12.20
CA SER A 277 -1.56 15.90 13.24
C SER A 277 -0.96 17.31 13.32
N PHE A 278 0.35 17.43 13.17
CA PHE A 278 1.06 18.69 13.39
C PHE A 278 1.27 19.51 12.12
N THR A 279 1.32 18.90 10.93
CA THR A 279 1.47 19.63 9.66
C THR A 279 0.44 20.75 9.49
N PRO A 280 -0.88 20.53 9.68
CA PRO A 280 -1.87 21.61 9.57
C PRO A 280 -1.66 22.72 10.61
N TRP A 281 -1.24 22.37 11.85
CA TRP A 281 -0.96 23.31 12.90
C TRP A 281 0.25 24.22 12.55
N ILE A 282 1.33 23.63 12.00
CA ILE A 282 2.50 24.38 11.54
C ILE A 282 2.10 25.39 10.45
N TYR A 283 1.34 24.96 9.44
CA TYR A 283 0.88 25.86 8.38
C TYR A 283 0.02 27.01 8.90
N GLN A 284 -0.85 26.73 9.89
CA GLN A 284 -1.68 27.78 10.52
C GLN A 284 -0.82 28.78 11.29
N ARG A 285 0.24 28.31 11.98
CA ARG A 285 1.18 29.18 12.70
C ARG A 285 1.99 30.06 11.75
N ILE A 286 2.50 29.50 10.68
CA ILE A 286 3.23 30.22 9.63
C ILE A 286 2.32 31.29 9.01
N LYS A 287 1.07 30.95 8.66
CA LYS A 287 0.10 31.89 8.10
C LYS A 287 -0.28 33.05 9.06
N SER A 288 -0.16 32.82 10.36
CA SER A 288 -0.47 33.77 11.42
C SER A 288 0.74 34.56 11.94
N ASP A 289 1.92 34.40 11.31
CA ASP A 289 3.21 34.95 11.74
C ASP A 289 3.60 34.65 13.20
N LYS A 290 3.13 33.50 13.74
CA LYS A 290 3.35 33.07 15.13
C LYS A 290 4.40 31.94 15.19
N TYR A 291 5.65 32.25 14.91
CA TYR A 291 6.74 31.27 14.80
C TYR A 291 7.29 30.80 16.15
N GLU A 292 7.14 31.57 17.21
CA GLU A 292 7.79 31.40 18.52
C GLU A 292 7.65 29.97 19.09
N LYS A 293 6.48 29.34 18.97
CA LYS A 293 6.21 28.00 19.51
C LYS A 293 6.54 26.86 18.55
N ILE A 294 6.93 27.15 17.32
CA ILE A 294 7.23 26.10 16.34
C ILE A 294 8.48 25.31 16.73
N PRO A 295 9.63 25.96 17.05
CA PRO A 295 10.85 25.25 17.43
C PRO A 295 10.66 24.41 18.69
N GLU A 296 10.00 24.93 19.72
CA GLU A 296 9.74 24.22 20.96
C GLU A 296 8.89 22.95 20.72
N THR A 297 7.83 23.08 19.94
CA THR A 297 6.96 21.94 19.58
C THR A 297 7.72 20.91 18.75
N ILE A 298 8.50 21.33 17.75
CA ILE A 298 9.31 20.43 16.92
C ILE A 298 10.34 19.69 17.77
N ASN A 299 11.05 20.39 18.67
CA ASN A 299 12.02 19.76 19.57
C ASN A 299 11.37 18.70 20.45
N PHE A 300 10.20 18.99 21.03
CA PHE A 300 9.46 18.01 21.80
C PHE A 300 9.08 16.78 20.96
N LEU A 301 8.58 16.99 19.73
CA LEU A 301 8.22 15.88 18.83
C LEU A 301 9.45 15.06 18.41
N MET A 302 10.59 15.70 18.16
CA MET A 302 11.85 15.01 17.86
C MET A 302 12.30 14.15 19.05
N LEU A 303 12.26 14.68 20.27
CA LEU A 303 12.56 13.91 21.48
C LEU A 303 11.62 12.73 21.66
N LEU A 304 10.33 12.92 21.40
CA LEU A 304 9.34 11.84 21.46
C LEU A 304 9.65 10.72 20.46
N VAL A 305 9.94 11.08 19.20
CA VAL A 305 10.32 10.10 18.18
C VAL A 305 11.63 9.40 18.54
N ALA A 306 12.61 10.14 19.06
CA ALA A 306 13.89 9.57 19.52
C ALA A 306 13.65 8.58 20.67
N ALA A 307 12.82 8.92 21.65
CA ALA A 307 12.48 8.04 22.76
C ALA A 307 11.79 6.75 22.30
N ILE A 308 10.83 6.86 21.35
CA ILE A 308 10.16 5.69 20.76
C ILE A 308 11.18 4.83 19.99
N SER A 309 12.05 5.43 19.20
CA SER A 309 13.08 4.71 18.45
C SER A 309 14.05 3.99 19.38
N PHE A 310 14.50 4.66 20.43
CA PHE A 310 15.38 4.08 21.45
C PHE A 310 14.69 2.91 22.19
N SER A 311 13.42 3.06 22.56
CA SER A 311 12.65 1.99 23.18
C SER A 311 12.53 0.76 22.28
N LEU A 312 12.28 0.97 20.95
CA LEU A 312 12.25 -0.12 19.97
C LEU A 312 13.62 -0.78 19.78
N MET A 313 14.71 0.00 19.86
CA MET A 313 16.07 -0.57 19.82
C MET A 313 16.34 -1.45 21.05
N LEU A 314 15.98 -1.00 22.23
CA LEU A 314 16.12 -1.79 23.47
C LEU A 314 15.30 -3.10 23.44
N LEU A 315 14.09 -3.04 22.88
CA LEU A 315 13.19 -4.19 22.75
C LEU A 315 13.44 -5.02 21.49
N SER A 316 14.46 -4.66 20.69
CA SER A 316 14.69 -5.34 19.41
C SER A 316 14.96 -6.83 19.51
N PRO A 317 15.69 -7.38 20.53
CA PRO A 317 15.89 -8.81 20.66
C PRO A 317 14.56 -9.55 20.91
N GLU A 318 13.71 -9.02 21.78
CA GLU A 318 12.41 -9.61 22.12
C GLU A 318 11.45 -9.53 20.93
N LEU A 319 11.49 -8.40 20.20
CA LEU A 319 10.70 -8.24 18.99
C LEU A 319 11.14 -9.21 17.89
N VAL A 320 12.44 -9.41 17.69
CA VAL A 320 12.95 -10.39 16.74
C VAL A 320 12.52 -11.82 17.13
N LEU A 321 12.55 -12.18 18.39
CA LEU A 321 12.04 -13.47 18.88
C LEU A 321 10.53 -13.61 18.69
N LEU A 322 9.77 -12.52 18.85
CA LEU A 322 8.32 -12.51 18.64
C LEU A 322 7.94 -12.64 17.15
N PHE A 323 8.67 -11.95 16.29
CA PHE A 323 8.39 -11.83 14.84
C PHE A 323 9.13 -12.89 14.01
N GLY A 324 10.27 -13.37 14.47
CA GLY A 324 11.02 -14.45 13.85
C GLY A 324 10.51 -15.82 14.26
N SER A 325 10.85 -16.84 13.50
CA SER A 325 10.75 -18.23 13.97
C SER A 325 12.03 -18.54 14.77
N SER A 326 11.86 -19.24 15.89
CA SER A 326 12.97 -19.83 16.65
C SER A 326 13.51 -21.07 15.90
N GLY A 327 14.06 -20.88 14.70
CA GLY A 327 14.67 -21.92 13.91
C GLY A 327 16.04 -21.50 13.45
#